data_712250b14b0832c58ef237085a1065f0
#
_entry.id   712250b14b0832c58ef237085a1065f0
#
_cell.length_a   1.000
_cell.length_b   1.000
_cell.length_c   1.000
_cell.angle_alpha   90.00
_cell.angle_beta   90.00
_cell.angle_gamma   90.00
#
_symmetry.space_group_name_H-M   'P 1'
#
loop_
_entity.id
_entity.type
_entity.pdbx_description
1 polymer ?
#
loop_
_entity_poly.entity_id
_entity_poly.type
_entity_poly.pdbx_seq_one_letter_code
_entity_poly.pdbx_strand_id
1 'polypeptide(L)'
;MEKILDRFLRYVAIDTQSDENSESQPSAGKELDLLKLLCKELNDMGVEATLDEYGYVMGSIPSNIDKKVPAIGFIAHVDTSPDASGKDVKPQIIKDYDGDDIELKGVPGLFLKPSEFPELLAHKGETIITTDGTTLLGADDKAGVAEIMDAVQYIVEHPEFKHGDIKIGFTPDEEIGRGVVKFDVKRFGADYAYTMDGGEIGELEFENFNAASAKIHIQGRNVHPGYAKDKMKNAILIGMEFNDLLPIGQRPELTEGYDGFFHIISFKGSVEEADFGYIIRDHDRKKFEEKKELIAQCAHFINMKYGEGTATLDIKDQYYNMREQVEPYYFIVEKAVKAMEMAGIKPKIQPIRGGTDGANLSFKGLPCPNIFAGGMNFHGKMEFAPLENIEKASEVVLNIIKLYAE
;
A
#
# COMPACT_ATOMS: atom_id res chain seq x y z
N MET A 1 15.06 2.21 -27.22
CA MET A 1 14.31 1.76 -26.00
C MET A 1 15.16 2.03 -24.76
N GLU A 2 14.68 2.84 -23.83
CA GLU A 2 15.29 2.95 -22.49
C GLU A 2 15.08 1.62 -21.76
N LYS A 3 16.10 1.14 -21.03
CA LYS A 3 15.94 -0.10 -20.25
C LYS A 3 15.15 0.20 -18.98
N ILE A 4 14.33 -0.72 -18.55
CA ILE A 4 13.53 -0.59 -17.33
C ILE A 4 14.39 -0.31 -16.09
N LEU A 5 15.60 -0.90 -15.99
CA LEU A 5 16.56 -0.61 -14.94
C LEU A 5 16.97 0.87 -14.92
N ASP A 6 17.34 1.45 -16.07
CA ASP A 6 17.79 2.84 -16.14
C ASP A 6 16.63 3.79 -15.76
N ARG A 7 15.41 3.45 -16.19
CA ARG A 7 14.17 4.16 -15.84
C ARG A 7 13.91 4.10 -14.35
N PHE A 8 13.92 2.91 -13.75
CA PHE A 8 13.71 2.71 -12.32
C PHE A 8 14.75 3.49 -11.48
N LEU A 9 16.04 3.37 -11.80
CA LEU A 9 17.11 4.09 -11.11
C LEU A 9 16.94 5.61 -11.17
N ARG A 10 16.43 6.13 -12.28
CA ARG A 10 16.14 7.55 -12.45
C ARG A 10 14.95 8.02 -11.60
N TYR A 11 13.92 7.17 -11.47
CA TYR A 11 12.74 7.51 -10.66
C TYR A 11 13.03 7.45 -9.16
N VAL A 12 13.75 6.44 -8.69
CA VAL A 12 14.12 6.33 -7.25
C VAL A 12 15.06 7.45 -6.80
N ALA A 13 15.82 8.07 -7.71
CA ALA A 13 16.67 9.21 -7.39
C ALA A 13 15.90 10.50 -7.07
N ILE A 14 14.61 10.58 -7.42
CA ILE A 14 13.76 11.74 -7.15
C ILE A 14 13.13 11.56 -5.76
N ASP A 15 13.34 12.52 -4.85
CA ASP A 15 12.69 12.53 -3.53
C ASP A 15 11.21 12.87 -3.66
N THR A 16 10.35 11.93 -3.29
CA THR A 16 8.89 12.07 -3.37
C THR A 16 8.20 11.66 -2.07
N GLN A 17 8.92 11.67 -0.95
CA GLN A 17 8.35 11.28 0.35
C GLN A 17 7.15 12.15 0.71
N SER A 18 6.03 11.51 1.04
CA SER A 18 4.80 12.16 1.51
C SER A 18 4.93 12.72 2.93
N ASP A 19 4.03 13.62 3.32
CA ASP A 19 3.99 14.27 4.63
C ASP A 19 2.61 14.07 5.28
N GLU A 20 2.52 13.17 6.26
CA GLU A 20 1.29 12.87 7.00
C GLU A 20 0.72 14.05 7.79
N ASN A 21 1.55 15.07 8.10
CA ASN A 21 1.14 16.26 8.84
C ASN A 21 0.62 17.38 7.94
N SER A 22 0.74 17.24 6.63
CA SER A 22 0.26 18.21 5.64
C SER A 22 -1.22 18.03 5.34
N GLU A 23 -1.97 19.11 5.19
CA GLU A 23 -3.36 19.10 4.73
C GLU A 23 -3.49 19.31 3.20
N SER A 24 -2.38 19.61 2.51
CA SER A 24 -2.38 19.80 1.06
C SER A 24 -2.47 18.47 0.30
N GLN A 25 -2.73 18.55 -1.01
CA GLN A 25 -2.64 17.42 -1.94
C GLN A 25 -2.05 17.92 -3.27
N PRO A 26 -0.86 17.37 -3.68
CA PRO A 26 -0.05 16.42 -2.93
C PRO A 26 0.37 16.96 -1.56
N SER A 27 0.64 16.04 -0.62
CA SER A 27 1.05 16.39 0.75
C SER A 27 2.39 17.11 0.76
N ALA A 28 3.29 16.69 -0.13
CA ALA A 28 4.60 17.30 -0.31
C ALA A 28 4.79 17.75 -1.77
N GLY A 29 5.16 19.04 -1.95
CA GLY A 29 5.36 19.60 -3.30
C GLY A 29 6.45 18.89 -4.12
N LYS A 30 7.37 18.16 -3.50
CA LYS A 30 8.42 17.36 -4.16
C LYS A 30 7.87 16.14 -4.93
N GLU A 31 6.71 15.64 -4.60
CA GLU A 31 6.03 14.58 -5.37
C GLU A 31 5.72 15.05 -6.81
N LEU A 32 5.45 16.34 -6.98
CA LEU A 32 5.20 16.94 -8.29
C LEU A 32 6.40 16.85 -9.24
N ASP A 33 7.62 16.65 -8.73
CA ASP A 33 8.81 16.57 -9.58
C ASP A 33 8.79 15.29 -10.42
N LEU A 34 8.45 14.15 -9.81
CA LEU A 34 8.27 12.89 -10.54
C LEU A 34 7.00 12.92 -11.39
N LEU A 35 5.88 13.42 -10.87
CA LEU A 35 4.61 13.49 -11.60
C LEU A 35 4.72 14.35 -12.88
N LYS A 36 5.40 15.48 -12.83
CA LYS A 36 5.69 16.32 -14.02
C LYS A 36 6.57 15.58 -15.02
N LEU A 37 7.58 14.86 -14.54
CA LEU A 37 8.45 14.05 -15.38
C LEU A 37 7.65 12.97 -16.10
N LEU A 38 6.82 12.21 -15.40
CA LEU A 38 5.99 11.14 -15.97
C LEU A 38 4.98 11.68 -16.99
N CYS A 39 4.30 12.78 -16.67
CA CYS A 39 3.40 13.44 -17.62
C CYS A 39 4.13 13.88 -18.89
N LYS A 40 5.35 14.44 -18.75
CA LYS A 40 6.18 14.82 -19.87
C LYS A 40 6.62 13.62 -20.70
N GLU A 41 7.10 12.54 -20.07
CA GLU A 41 7.57 11.33 -20.77
C GLU A 41 6.44 10.66 -21.57
N LEU A 42 5.23 10.56 -20.99
CA LEU A 42 4.06 10.05 -21.71
C LEU A 42 3.78 10.89 -22.96
N ASN A 43 3.76 12.23 -22.84
CA ASN A 43 3.54 13.12 -23.98
C ASN A 43 4.68 13.03 -25.02
N ASP A 44 5.94 12.92 -24.60
CA ASP A 44 7.10 12.75 -25.48
C ASP A 44 7.01 11.43 -26.27
N MET A 45 6.41 10.38 -25.69
CA MET A 45 6.11 9.12 -26.39
C MET A 45 4.87 9.19 -27.28
N GLY A 46 4.16 10.33 -27.32
CA GLY A 46 2.93 10.50 -28.10
C GLY A 46 1.66 9.97 -27.41
N VAL A 47 1.73 9.68 -26.14
CA VAL A 47 0.57 9.33 -25.29
C VAL A 47 -0.02 10.61 -24.71
N GLU A 48 -1.31 10.89 -25.00
CA GLU A 48 -1.98 12.05 -24.42
C GLU A 48 -2.07 11.90 -22.89
N ALA A 49 -1.37 12.76 -22.17
CA ALA A 49 -1.34 12.75 -20.72
C ALA A 49 -1.48 14.15 -20.12
N THR A 50 -2.15 14.23 -18.98
CA THR A 50 -2.39 15.47 -18.24
C THR A 50 -2.04 15.28 -16.77
N LEU A 51 -1.48 16.34 -16.16
CA LEU A 51 -1.28 16.45 -14.71
C LEU A 51 -2.28 17.48 -14.18
N ASP A 52 -3.07 17.13 -13.17
CA ASP A 52 -4.04 18.04 -12.59
C ASP A 52 -3.52 18.75 -11.31
N GLU A 53 -4.35 19.60 -10.75
CA GLU A 53 -4.03 20.42 -9.57
C GLU A 53 -3.83 19.61 -8.29
N TYR A 54 -4.34 18.36 -8.25
CA TYR A 54 -4.22 17.44 -7.11
C TYR A 54 -3.05 16.47 -7.26
N GLY A 55 -2.26 16.58 -8.34
CA GLY A 55 -1.11 15.73 -8.58
C GLY A 55 -1.42 14.42 -9.31
N TYR A 56 -2.61 14.25 -9.88
CA TYR A 56 -2.88 13.06 -10.68
C TYR A 56 -2.39 13.20 -12.11
N VAL A 57 -1.55 12.27 -12.54
CA VAL A 57 -1.23 12.09 -13.95
C VAL A 57 -2.19 11.07 -14.55
N MET A 58 -2.89 11.45 -15.60
CA MET A 58 -3.78 10.57 -16.35
C MET A 58 -3.40 10.56 -17.82
N GLY A 59 -3.04 9.37 -18.32
CA GLY A 59 -2.69 9.13 -19.73
C GLY A 59 -3.67 8.19 -20.41
N SER A 60 -3.75 8.25 -21.75
CA SER A 60 -4.64 7.40 -22.54
C SER A 60 -4.00 6.99 -23.86
N ILE A 61 -4.07 5.68 -24.16
CA ILE A 61 -3.72 5.13 -25.48
C ILE A 61 -5.02 4.59 -26.09
N PRO A 62 -5.49 5.17 -27.20
CA PRO A 62 -6.73 4.74 -27.85
C PRO A 62 -6.59 3.37 -28.49
N SER A 63 -7.66 2.59 -28.49
CA SER A 63 -7.74 1.24 -29.09
C SER A 63 -7.23 1.22 -30.53
N ASN A 64 -6.48 0.19 -30.89
CA ASN A 64 -6.05 -0.09 -32.27
C ASN A 64 -6.76 -1.33 -32.90
N ILE A 65 -7.89 -1.75 -32.31
CA ILE A 65 -8.73 -2.87 -32.81
C ILE A 65 -10.16 -2.37 -33.05
N ASP A 66 -10.84 -3.00 -34.01
CA ASP A 66 -12.25 -2.66 -34.37
C ASP A 66 -13.25 -3.22 -33.36
N LYS A 67 -12.86 -4.26 -32.59
CA LYS A 67 -13.70 -4.90 -31.59
C LYS A 67 -13.86 -4.00 -30.37
N LYS A 68 -15.12 -3.82 -29.92
CA LYS A 68 -15.36 -3.12 -28.64
C LYS A 68 -15.01 -4.04 -27.48
N VAL A 69 -14.02 -3.64 -26.70
CA VAL A 69 -13.56 -4.31 -25.48
C VAL A 69 -13.57 -3.32 -24.32
N PRO A 70 -13.56 -3.76 -23.06
CA PRO A 70 -13.45 -2.87 -21.93
C PRO A 70 -12.16 -2.04 -21.96
N ALA A 71 -12.24 -0.77 -21.55
CA ALA A 71 -11.07 0.05 -21.28
C ALA A 71 -10.40 -0.41 -19.98
N ILE A 72 -9.07 -0.59 -20.02
CA ILE A 72 -8.32 -1.08 -18.87
C ILE A 72 -7.32 -0.06 -18.36
N GLY A 73 -7.25 0.10 -17.04
CA GLY A 73 -6.31 1.00 -16.37
C GLY A 73 -5.17 0.28 -15.67
N PHE A 74 -4.01 0.95 -15.61
CA PHE A 74 -2.88 0.60 -14.76
C PHE A 74 -2.50 1.81 -13.93
N ILE A 75 -2.33 1.61 -12.62
CA ILE A 75 -2.13 2.69 -11.66
C ILE A 75 -0.97 2.33 -10.74
N ALA A 76 -0.13 3.31 -10.42
CA ALA A 76 0.96 3.22 -9.47
C ALA A 76 1.10 4.54 -8.72
N HIS A 77 1.56 4.50 -7.46
CA HIS A 77 1.80 5.73 -6.72
C HIS A 77 3.25 6.21 -6.85
N VAL A 78 3.46 7.50 -6.68
CA VAL A 78 4.80 8.10 -6.83
C VAL A 78 5.45 8.44 -5.50
N ASP A 79 4.65 8.61 -4.45
CA ASP A 79 5.19 8.95 -3.15
C ASP A 79 5.91 7.76 -2.50
N THR A 80 6.77 8.05 -1.55
CA THR A 80 7.44 7.06 -0.73
C THR A 80 7.07 7.27 0.73
N SER A 81 7.09 6.18 1.50
CA SER A 81 6.73 6.15 2.91
C SER A 81 7.48 7.21 3.75
N PRO A 82 6.80 7.87 4.71
CA PRO A 82 7.46 8.72 5.70
C PRO A 82 8.29 7.95 6.73
N ASP A 83 8.21 6.62 6.80
CA ASP A 83 8.87 5.79 7.82
C ASP A 83 10.40 5.82 7.71
N ALA A 84 10.94 5.97 6.49
CA ALA A 84 12.37 6.13 6.25
C ALA A 84 12.62 7.20 5.19
N SER A 85 13.80 7.85 5.23
CA SER A 85 14.14 8.89 4.26
C SER A 85 14.19 8.33 2.83
N GLY A 86 13.50 8.99 1.89
CA GLY A 86 13.59 8.77 0.44
C GLY A 86 14.45 9.81 -0.27
N LYS A 87 15.23 10.60 0.47
CA LYS A 87 16.06 11.68 -0.09
C LYS A 87 17.50 11.20 -0.36
N ASP A 88 18.02 11.58 -1.53
CA ASP A 88 19.38 11.25 -1.98
C ASP A 88 19.63 9.72 -2.03
N VAL A 89 18.66 8.98 -2.50
CA VAL A 89 18.75 7.51 -2.67
C VAL A 89 19.94 7.14 -3.54
N LYS A 90 20.76 6.19 -3.07
CA LYS A 90 21.95 5.69 -3.76
C LYS A 90 21.82 4.19 -3.99
N PRO A 91 21.18 3.77 -5.08
CA PRO A 91 21.00 2.35 -5.37
C PRO A 91 22.32 1.63 -5.56
N GLN A 92 22.41 0.41 -5.05
CA GLN A 92 23.48 -0.55 -5.32
C GLN A 92 22.95 -1.65 -6.24
N ILE A 93 23.73 -2.04 -7.23
CA ILE A 93 23.35 -3.10 -8.18
C ILE A 93 24.30 -4.28 -7.96
N ILE A 94 23.74 -5.40 -7.52
CA ILE A 94 24.45 -6.65 -7.28
C ILE A 94 24.05 -7.63 -8.39
N LYS A 95 24.93 -7.83 -9.36
CA LYS A 95 24.71 -8.78 -10.47
C LYS A 95 25.08 -10.19 -10.04
N ASP A 96 24.37 -11.17 -10.62
CA ASP A 96 24.64 -12.60 -10.40
C ASP A 96 24.72 -12.91 -8.88
N TYR A 97 23.70 -12.46 -8.11
CA TYR A 97 23.67 -12.61 -6.66
C TYR A 97 23.95 -14.05 -6.22
N ASP A 98 24.96 -14.26 -5.40
CA ASP A 98 25.45 -15.59 -5.00
C ASP A 98 24.73 -16.21 -3.78
N GLY A 99 23.95 -15.39 -3.06
CA GLY A 99 23.22 -15.79 -1.85
C GLY A 99 23.94 -15.45 -0.56
N ASP A 100 25.01 -14.67 -0.61
CA ASP A 100 25.73 -14.18 0.56
C ASP A 100 25.14 -12.86 1.09
N ASP A 101 25.66 -12.40 2.24
CA ASP A 101 25.30 -11.13 2.84
C ASP A 101 25.64 -9.96 1.91
N ILE A 102 24.69 -9.03 1.68
CA ILE A 102 24.90 -7.83 0.88
C ILE A 102 25.27 -6.66 1.79
N GLU A 103 26.47 -6.12 1.67
CA GLU A 103 26.89 -4.92 2.40
C GLU A 103 26.18 -3.68 1.85
N LEU A 104 25.49 -2.93 2.73
CA LEU A 104 24.90 -1.63 2.42
C LEU A 104 25.93 -0.53 2.68
N LYS A 105 26.69 -0.18 1.65
CA LYS A 105 27.98 0.53 1.72
C LYS A 105 27.92 1.96 2.29
N GLY A 106 26.73 2.56 2.39
CA GLY A 106 26.53 3.88 2.98
C GLY A 106 26.59 3.87 4.52
N VAL A 107 26.45 2.68 5.14
CA VAL A 107 26.45 2.51 6.60
C VAL A 107 27.43 1.42 6.99
N PRO A 108 28.60 1.73 7.55
CA PRO A 108 29.61 0.73 7.89
C PRO A 108 29.08 -0.39 8.78
N GLY A 109 29.24 -1.64 8.34
CA GLY A 109 28.81 -2.83 9.09
C GLY A 109 27.32 -3.16 9.00
N LEU A 110 26.56 -2.46 8.15
CA LEU A 110 25.18 -2.79 7.86
C LEU A 110 25.12 -3.76 6.67
N PHE A 111 24.41 -4.87 6.85
CA PHE A 111 24.25 -5.91 5.83
C PHE A 111 22.77 -6.28 5.70
N LEU A 112 22.33 -6.47 4.47
CA LEU A 112 21.11 -7.20 4.14
C LEU A 112 21.45 -8.69 4.09
N LYS A 113 20.95 -9.47 5.07
CA LYS A 113 21.41 -10.86 5.29
C LYS A 113 20.32 -11.87 5.00
N PRO A 114 20.59 -12.92 4.25
CA PRO A 114 19.65 -14.02 4.03
C PRO A 114 19.21 -14.74 5.32
N SER A 115 20.03 -14.67 6.38
CA SER A 115 19.64 -15.23 7.69
C SER A 115 18.54 -14.44 8.40
N GLU A 116 18.36 -13.16 8.05
CA GLU A 116 17.35 -12.24 8.57
C GLU A 116 16.20 -12.08 7.57
N PHE A 117 16.51 -12.15 6.26
CA PHE A 117 15.63 -11.97 5.11
C PHE A 117 15.76 -13.16 4.15
N PRO A 118 15.18 -14.33 4.49
CA PRO A 118 15.39 -15.58 3.75
C PRO A 118 14.85 -15.57 2.31
N GLU A 119 13.93 -14.65 1.99
CA GLU A 119 13.40 -14.42 0.65
C GLU A 119 14.50 -14.09 -0.38
N LEU A 120 15.59 -13.44 0.04
CA LEU A 120 16.76 -13.19 -0.82
C LEU A 120 17.31 -14.45 -1.48
N LEU A 121 17.23 -15.61 -0.81
CA LEU A 121 17.76 -16.86 -1.33
C LEU A 121 17.03 -17.36 -2.59
N ALA A 122 15.80 -16.91 -2.81
CA ALA A 122 15.05 -17.25 -4.02
C ALA A 122 15.62 -16.58 -5.29
N HIS A 123 16.42 -15.51 -5.11
CA HIS A 123 16.93 -14.65 -6.18
C HIS A 123 18.41 -14.89 -6.51
N LYS A 124 18.95 -16.07 -6.18
CA LYS A 124 20.32 -16.45 -6.57
C LYS A 124 20.48 -16.50 -8.10
N GLY A 125 21.52 -15.82 -8.58
CA GLY A 125 21.80 -15.67 -10.02
C GLY A 125 21.10 -14.49 -10.67
N GLU A 126 20.24 -13.77 -9.92
CA GLU A 126 19.53 -12.58 -10.39
C GLU A 126 20.29 -11.30 -10.05
N THR A 127 19.80 -10.18 -10.60
CA THR A 127 20.33 -8.84 -10.32
C THR A 127 19.54 -8.20 -9.20
N ILE A 128 20.15 -8.02 -8.03
CA ILE A 128 19.49 -7.37 -6.88
C ILE A 128 19.81 -5.88 -6.86
N ILE A 129 18.79 -5.05 -6.71
CA ILE A 129 18.90 -3.62 -6.50
C ILE A 129 18.59 -3.34 -5.03
N THR A 130 19.52 -2.70 -4.30
CA THR A 130 19.35 -2.31 -2.90
C THR A 130 19.59 -0.81 -2.73
N THR A 131 19.23 -0.27 -1.59
CA THR A 131 19.75 1.03 -1.11
C THR A 131 21.19 0.85 -0.59
N ASP A 132 21.87 1.98 -0.30
CA ASP A 132 23.17 1.97 0.39
C ASP A 132 23.05 1.84 1.92
N GLY A 133 21.81 1.73 2.45
CA GLY A 133 21.52 1.65 3.88
C GLY A 133 21.29 3.00 4.56
N THR A 134 21.44 4.12 3.86
CA THR A 134 21.18 5.46 4.43
C THR A 134 19.71 5.88 4.27
N THR A 135 19.01 5.33 3.27
CA THR A 135 17.62 5.63 2.90
C THR A 135 16.82 4.35 2.67
N LEU A 136 15.53 4.45 2.41
CA LEU A 136 14.78 3.41 1.69
C LEU A 136 15.23 3.38 0.21
N LEU A 137 14.80 2.37 -0.56
CA LEU A 137 15.06 2.31 -2.02
C LEU A 137 13.99 3.06 -2.81
N GLY A 138 12.73 2.95 -2.42
CA GLY A 138 11.56 3.49 -3.10
C GLY A 138 11.07 2.58 -4.23
N ALA A 139 11.31 1.26 -4.14
CA ALA A 139 10.70 0.28 -5.04
C ALA A 139 9.19 0.29 -4.88
N ASP A 140 8.70 0.52 -3.69
CA ASP A 140 7.34 0.87 -3.35
C ASP A 140 7.14 2.39 -3.53
N ASP A 141 6.41 2.86 -4.59
CA ASP A 141 5.93 2.05 -5.71
C ASP A 141 6.53 2.53 -7.06
N LYS A 142 7.79 3.04 -7.03
CA LYS A 142 8.46 3.46 -8.27
C LYS A 142 8.85 2.29 -9.17
N ALA A 143 8.80 1.03 -8.66
CA ALA A 143 8.88 -0.16 -9.50
C ALA A 143 7.64 -0.25 -10.38
N GLY A 144 6.44 -0.22 -9.80
CA GLY A 144 5.18 -0.21 -10.55
C GLY A 144 5.07 0.96 -11.54
N VAL A 145 5.55 2.14 -11.14
CA VAL A 145 5.67 3.28 -12.08
C VAL A 145 6.56 2.93 -13.28
N ALA A 146 7.74 2.33 -13.04
CA ALA A 146 8.68 1.96 -14.11
C ALA A 146 8.10 0.87 -15.02
N GLU A 147 7.40 -0.11 -14.46
CA GLU A 147 6.75 -1.22 -15.16
C GLU A 147 5.66 -0.75 -16.12
N ILE A 148 4.78 0.13 -15.63
CA ILE A 148 3.74 0.75 -16.48
C ILE A 148 4.38 1.54 -17.61
N MET A 149 5.38 2.36 -17.33
CA MET A 149 6.05 3.19 -18.32
C MET A 149 6.85 2.36 -19.35
N ASP A 150 7.41 1.22 -18.95
CA ASP A 150 8.10 0.29 -19.84
C ASP A 150 7.12 -0.40 -20.78
N ALA A 151 5.98 -0.88 -20.24
CA ALA A 151 4.90 -1.46 -21.05
C ALA A 151 4.32 -0.44 -22.05
N VAL A 152 4.11 0.81 -21.63
CA VAL A 152 3.66 1.90 -22.51
C VAL A 152 4.67 2.14 -23.63
N GLN A 153 5.95 2.22 -23.31
CA GLN A 153 7.01 2.40 -24.32
C GLN A 153 6.99 1.23 -25.32
N TYR A 154 6.87 -0.01 -24.86
CA TYR A 154 6.77 -1.17 -25.74
C TYR A 154 5.60 -1.04 -26.71
N ILE A 155 4.40 -0.70 -26.21
CA ILE A 155 3.18 -0.55 -27.05
C ILE A 155 3.36 0.52 -28.13
N VAL A 156 3.93 1.67 -27.77
CA VAL A 156 4.16 2.78 -28.72
C VAL A 156 5.17 2.40 -29.80
N GLU A 157 6.22 1.65 -29.43
CA GLU A 157 7.26 1.19 -30.37
C GLU A 157 6.78 0.00 -31.24
N HIS A 158 5.70 -0.70 -30.84
CA HIS A 158 5.15 -1.87 -31.54
C HIS A 158 3.67 -1.67 -31.94
N PRO A 159 3.39 -0.83 -32.95
CA PRO A 159 2.01 -0.51 -33.34
C PRO A 159 1.21 -1.72 -33.85
N GLU A 160 1.88 -2.82 -34.14
CA GLU A 160 1.24 -4.13 -34.45
C GLU A 160 0.67 -4.83 -33.22
N PHE A 161 1.10 -4.45 -32.00
CA PHE A 161 0.57 -4.98 -30.74
C PHE A 161 -0.89 -4.56 -30.59
N LYS A 162 -1.80 -5.55 -30.56
CA LYS A 162 -3.25 -5.30 -30.52
C LYS A 162 -3.75 -5.05 -29.11
N HIS A 163 -4.50 -3.96 -28.92
CA HIS A 163 -5.03 -3.55 -27.62
C HIS A 163 -6.35 -2.77 -27.76
N GLY A 164 -7.17 -2.82 -26.69
CA GLY A 164 -8.28 -1.90 -26.47
C GLY A 164 -7.81 -0.54 -25.98
N ASP A 165 -8.73 0.26 -25.43
CA ASP A 165 -8.37 1.51 -24.75
C ASP A 165 -7.58 1.20 -23.48
N ILE A 166 -6.41 1.85 -23.33
CA ILE A 166 -5.54 1.72 -22.15
C ILE A 166 -5.52 3.06 -21.43
N LYS A 167 -5.68 3.02 -20.12
CA LYS A 167 -5.60 4.17 -19.22
C LYS A 167 -4.42 4.02 -18.27
N ILE A 168 -3.68 5.09 -18.08
CA ILE A 168 -2.50 5.15 -17.22
C ILE A 168 -2.77 6.17 -16.12
N GLY A 169 -2.56 5.79 -14.86
CA GLY A 169 -2.73 6.66 -13.70
C GLY A 169 -1.50 6.68 -12.83
N PHE A 170 -1.03 7.86 -12.42
CA PHE A 170 -0.05 7.99 -11.36
C PHE A 170 -0.61 8.87 -10.26
N THR A 171 -0.51 8.40 -9.00
CA THR A 171 -1.12 9.02 -7.82
C THR A 171 -0.07 9.52 -6.84
N PRO A 172 -0.32 10.63 -6.10
CA PRO A 172 0.44 11.04 -4.93
C PRO A 172 -0.16 10.43 -3.66
N ASP A 173 0.51 10.56 -2.50
CA ASP A 173 -0.06 10.41 -1.14
C ASP A 173 -0.68 9.04 -0.81
N GLU A 174 -0.34 7.95 -1.50
CA GLU A 174 -0.83 6.60 -1.18
C GLU A 174 -0.40 6.20 0.23
N GLU A 175 0.88 6.36 0.55
CA GLU A 175 1.56 5.94 1.78
C GLU A 175 0.99 6.58 3.07
N ILE A 176 0.22 7.62 2.92
CA ILE A 176 -0.50 8.28 4.01
C ILE A 176 -2.02 8.09 3.90
N GLY A 177 -2.47 7.15 3.05
CA GLY A 177 -3.87 6.76 2.87
C GLY A 177 -4.73 7.80 2.18
N ARG A 178 -4.15 8.71 1.39
CA ARG A 178 -4.86 9.78 0.68
C ARG A 178 -4.73 9.70 -0.84
N GLY A 179 -4.08 8.67 -1.36
CA GLY A 179 -3.70 8.53 -2.76
C GLY A 179 -4.82 8.85 -3.73
N VAL A 180 -6.00 8.30 -3.55
CA VAL A 180 -7.10 8.48 -4.51
C VAL A 180 -8.28 9.32 -3.98
N VAL A 181 -8.10 10.10 -2.92
CA VAL A 181 -9.21 10.89 -2.34
C VAL A 181 -9.87 11.80 -3.38
N LYS A 182 -9.08 12.50 -4.20
CA LYS A 182 -9.55 13.39 -5.26
C LYS A 182 -9.51 12.77 -6.66
N PHE A 183 -9.15 11.49 -6.80
CA PHE A 183 -9.07 10.82 -8.09
C PHE A 183 -10.44 10.75 -8.77
N ASP A 184 -10.54 11.30 -9.98
CA ASP A 184 -11.76 11.30 -10.79
C ASP A 184 -11.82 10.05 -11.67
N VAL A 185 -12.49 9.00 -11.18
CA VAL A 185 -12.67 7.73 -11.89
C VAL A 185 -13.37 7.90 -13.24
N LYS A 186 -14.31 8.87 -13.35
CA LYS A 186 -15.02 9.12 -14.61
C LYS A 186 -14.10 9.74 -15.66
N ARG A 187 -13.25 10.69 -15.25
CA ARG A 187 -12.24 11.29 -16.11
C ARG A 187 -11.17 10.27 -16.52
N PHE A 188 -10.76 9.41 -15.60
CA PHE A 188 -9.83 8.31 -15.88
C PHE A 188 -10.37 7.39 -16.98
N GLY A 189 -11.65 7.03 -16.92
CA GLY A 189 -12.38 6.41 -18.02
C GLY A 189 -12.02 4.95 -18.29
N ALA A 190 -11.48 4.23 -17.30
CA ALA A 190 -11.33 2.79 -17.36
C ALA A 190 -12.59 2.09 -16.83
N ASP A 191 -12.94 0.92 -17.42
CA ASP A 191 -13.99 0.05 -16.89
C ASP A 191 -13.48 -0.79 -15.72
N TYR A 192 -12.20 -1.20 -15.77
CA TYR A 192 -11.46 -1.95 -14.76
C TYR A 192 -10.02 -1.44 -14.68
N ALA A 193 -9.36 -1.61 -13.55
CA ALA A 193 -7.96 -1.25 -13.42
C ALA A 193 -7.18 -2.27 -12.57
N TYR A 194 -5.87 -2.13 -12.54
CA TYR A 194 -4.95 -2.83 -11.65
C TYR A 194 -3.98 -1.80 -11.06
N THR A 195 -3.76 -1.86 -9.75
CA THR A 195 -2.61 -1.21 -9.12
C THR A 195 -1.39 -2.12 -9.23
N MET A 196 -0.23 -1.54 -9.56
CA MET A 196 1.06 -2.26 -9.66
C MET A 196 1.85 -1.97 -8.38
N ASP A 197 1.33 -2.41 -7.23
CA ASP A 197 1.72 -1.95 -5.89
C ASP A 197 1.78 -3.13 -4.89
N GLY A 198 1.93 -4.35 -5.40
CA GLY A 198 2.13 -5.54 -4.58
C GLY A 198 3.61 -5.84 -4.32
N GLY A 199 3.88 -6.81 -3.44
CA GLY A 199 5.22 -7.19 -3.02
C GLY A 199 5.90 -8.19 -3.96
N GLU A 200 6.08 -9.42 -3.45
CA GLU A 200 6.82 -10.48 -4.14
C GLU A 200 6.22 -10.90 -5.48
N ILE A 201 7.08 -11.35 -6.37
CA ILE A 201 6.67 -11.91 -7.68
C ILE A 201 5.55 -12.95 -7.54
N GLY A 202 4.49 -12.74 -8.32
CA GLY A 202 3.31 -13.59 -8.39
C GLY A 202 2.19 -13.20 -7.43
N GLU A 203 2.36 -12.24 -6.55
CA GLU A 203 1.28 -11.75 -5.69
C GLU A 203 0.17 -11.10 -6.50
N LEU A 204 -1.05 -11.49 -6.18
CA LEU A 204 -2.28 -10.96 -6.73
C LEU A 204 -3.29 -10.82 -5.60
N GLU A 205 -3.75 -9.62 -5.38
CA GLU A 205 -4.52 -9.27 -4.21
C GLU A 205 -5.81 -8.56 -4.61
N PHE A 206 -6.93 -9.10 -4.19
CA PHE A 206 -8.27 -8.53 -4.39
C PHE A 206 -9.07 -8.50 -3.08
N GLU A 207 -8.38 -8.73 -1.98
CA GLU A 207 -8.90 -8.67 -0.62
C GLU A 207 -7.95 -7.85 0.25
N ASN A 208 -8.50 -7.02 1.12
CA ASN A 208 -7.78 -6.26 2.13
C ASN A 208 -8.56 -6.22 3.43
N PHE A 209 -8.01 -5.68 4.49
CA PHE A 209 -8.76 -5.49 5.73
C PHE A 209 -9.94 -4.54 5.57
N ASN A 210 -11.03 -4.79 6.33
CA ASN A 210 -11.88 -3.71 6.82
C ASN A 210 -11.16 -3.04 7.99
N ALA A 211 -11.21 -1.73 8.07
CA ALA A 211 -10.43 -0.95 9.01
C ALA A 211 -11.25 0.11 9.74
N ALA A 212 -11.04 0.20 11.05
CA ALA A 212 -11.54 1.30 11.88
C ALA A 212 -10.46 1.75 12.87
N SER A 213 -10.56 2.99 13.29
CA SER A 213 -9.87 3.52 14.47
C SER A 213 -10.86 3.66 15.62
N ALA A 214 -10.40 3.43 16.85
CA ALA A 214 -11.17 3.68 18.06
C ALA A 214 -10.33 4.55 19.03
N LYS A 215 -10.89 5.66 19.45
CA LYS A 215 -10.30 6.55 20.46
C LYS A 215 -11.08 6.39 21.75
N ILE A 216 -10.38 6.14 22.84
CA ILE A 216 -10.95 5.96 24.17
C ILE A 216 -10.39 7.03 25.09
N HIS A 217 -11.28 7.73 25.80
CA HIS A 217 -10.93 8.61 26.89
C HIS A 217 -11.49 8.05 28.19
N ILE A 218 -10.67 7.97 29.24
CA ILE A 218 -11.06 7.59 30.59
C ILE A 218 -10.96 8.80 31.49
N GLN A 219 -12.07 9.18 32.09
CA GLN A 219 -12.15 10.18 33.14
C GLN A 219 -11.98 9.52 34.52
N GLY A 220 -10.88 9.79 35.15
CA GLY A 220 -10.61 9.39 36.52
C GLY A 220 -11.05 10.43 37.54
N ARG A 221 -10.56 10.26 38.75
CA ARG A 221 -10.69 11.23 39.86
C ARG A 221 -9.48 11.12 40.74
N ASN A 222 -8.65 12.16 40.76
CA ASN A 222 -7.49 12.22 41.63
C ASN A 222 -7.86 12.68 43.03
N VAL A 223 -7.23 12.09 44.03
CA VAL A 223 -7.22 12.53 45.42
C VAL A 223 -5.85 12.18 46.02
N HIS A 224 -5.48 12.84 47.16
CA HIS A 224 -4.22 12.51 47.83
C HIS A 224 -4.14 11.02 48.20
N PRO A 225 -3.04 10.31 47.81
CA PRO A 225 -2.96 8.83 47.94
C PRO A 225 -3.22 8.32 49.39
N GLY A 226 -2.85 9.06 50.38
CA GLY A 226 -3.12 8.70 51.80
C GLY A 226 -4.62 8.68 52.17
N TYR A 227 -5.48 9.27 51.35
CA TYR A 227 -6.94 9.35 51.56
C TYR A 227 -7.75 8.75 50.40
N ALA A 228 -7.09 7.96 49.57
CA ALA A 228 -7.61 7.48 48.28
C ALA A 228 -8.70 6.39 48.40
N LYS A 229 -8.77 5.67 49.48
CA LYS A 229 -9.71 4.55 49.67
C LYS A 229 -11.15 5.01 49.42
N ASP A 230 -11.83 4.28 48.54
CA ASP A 230 -13.24 4.50 48.11
C ASP A 230 -13.50 5.88 47.43
N LYS A 231 -12.43 6.63 47.09
CA LYS A 231 -12.52 7.97 46.49
C LYS A 231 -11.81 8.10 45.17
N MET A 232 -10.58 7.58 45.08
CA MET A 232 -9.77 7.68 43.87
C MET A 232 -10.31 6.75 42.77
N LYS A 233 -10.33 7.27 41.54
CA LYS A 233 -10.48 6.50 40.31
C LYS A 233 -9.24 6.77 39.46
N ASN A 234 -8.31 5.83 39.43
CA ASN A 234 -7.07 6.00 38.68
C ASN A 234 -7.33 5.66 37.21
N ALA A 235 -7.31 6.67 36.33
CA ALA A 235 -7.62 6.49 34.91
C ALA A 235 -6.61 5.57 34.20
N ILE A 236 -5.34 5.55 34.59
CA ILE A 236 -4.35 4.63 34.01
C ILE A 236 -4.75 3.17 34.30
N LEU A 237 -5.08 2.85 35.56
CA LEU A 237 -5.48 1.49 35.92
C LEU A 237 -6.79 1.06 35.27
N ILE A 238 -7.74 1.98 35.13
CA ILE A 238 -8.98 1.74 34.41
C ILE A 238 -8.73 1.50 32.92
N GLY A 239 -7.81 2.24 32.30
CA GLY A 239 -7.40 2.03 30.90
C GLY A 239 -6.69 0.68 30.69
N MET A 240 -5.85 0.23 31.65
CA MET A 240 -5.25 -1.10 31.64
C MET A 240 -6.33 -2.18 31.73
N GLU A 241 -7.31 -2.03 32.64
CA GLU A 241 -8.44 -2.95 32.76
C GLU A 241 -9.27 -2.99 31.46
N PHE A 242 -9.50 -1.83 30.82
CA PHE A 242 -10.17 -1.79 29.51
C PHE A 242 -9.44 -2.65 28.49
N ASN A 243 -8.11 -2.51 28.40
CA ASN A 243 -7.29 -3.32 27.49
C ASN A 243 -7.39 -4.82 27.79
N ASP A 244 -7.47 -5.21 29.06
CA ASP A 244 -7.55 -6.60 29.49
C ASP A 244 -8.92 -7.25 29.21
N LEU A 245 -9.96 -6.46 28.89
CA LEU A 245 -11.25 -6.97 28.44
C LEU A 245 -11.21 -7.43 26.97
N LEU A 246 -10.23 -6.97 26.19
CA LEU A 246 -10.09 -7.39 24.80
C LEU A 246 -9.34 -8.72 24.67
N PRO A 247 -9.66 -9.56 23.67
CA PRO A 247 -9.05 -10.87 23.50
C PRO A 247 -7.54 -10.76 23.24
N ILE A 248 -6.71 -11.32 24.13
CA ILE A 248 -5.24 -11.32 23.98
C ILE A 248 -4.80 -11.97 22.65
N GLY A 249 -5.45 -13.08 22.25
CA GLY A 249 -5.15 -13.77 20.99
C GLY A 249 -5.47 -12.99 19.71
N GLN A 250 -6.09 -11.81 19.84
CA GLN A 250 -6.39 -10.92 18.71
C GLN A 250 -5.50 -9.66 18.74
N ARG A 251 -4.24 -9.82 19.09
CA ARG A 251 -3.20 -8.78 18.95
C ARG A 251 -2.39 -9.04 17.68
N PRO A 252 -1.84 -8.02 17.00
CA PRO A 252 -1.07 -8.19 15.76
C PRO A 252 0.05 -9.24 15.87
N GLU A 253 0.78 -9.26 17.00
CA GLU A 253 1.88 -10.19 17.26
C GLU A 253 1.46 -11.65 17.44
N LEU A 254 0.14 -11.93 17.45
CA LEU A 254 -0.46 -13.26 17.62
C LEU A 254 -1.39 -13.63 16.46
N THR A 255 -1.39 -12.87 15.37
CA THR A 255 -2.33 -13.04 14.24
C THR A 255 -1.59 -13.10 12.92
N GLU A 256 -2.10 -13.88 11.97
CA GLU A 256 -1.56 -14.05 10.62
C GLU A 256 -2.68 -14.24 9.57
N GLY A 257 -2.34 -14.17 8.29
CA GLY A 257 -3.27 -14.43 7.18
C GLY A 257 -4.56 -13.63 7.31
N TYR A 258 -5.69 -14.33 7.44
CA TYR A 258 -7.03 -13.74 7.56
C TYR A 258 -7.45 -13.35 8.98
N ASP A 259 -6.58 -13.55 9.98
CA ASP A 259 -6.91 -13.19 11.35
C ASP A 259 -7.00 -11.67 11.53
N GLY A 260 -8.11 -11.22 12.09
CA GLY A 260 -8.29 -9.82 12.47
C GLY A 260 -7.75 -9.52 13.87
N PHE A 261 -7.53 -8.24 14.17
CA PHE A 261 -6.91 -7.83 15.42
C PHE A 261 -7.45 -6.51 15.99
N PHE A 262 -7.13 -6.31 17.29
CA PHE A 262 -7.12 -5.01 17.99
C PHE A 262 -5.67 -4.65 18.29
N HIS A 263 -5.22 -3.50 17.82
CA HIS A 263 -3.86 -3.01 18.09
C HIS A 263 -3.92 -1.66 18.79
N ILE A 264 -3.43 -1.62 20.05
CA ILE A 264 -3.27 -0.38 20.78
C ILE A 264 -2.04 0.36 20.22
N ILE A 265 -2.24 1.57 19.67
CA ILE A 265 -1.20 2.34 19.02
C ILE A 265 -0.69 3.52 19.84
N SER A 266 -1.44 3.91 20.86
CA SER A 266 -1.06 5.01 21.75
C SER A 266 -1.70 4.85 23.11
N PHE A 267 -1.01 5.29 24.17
CA PHE A 267 -1.54 5.41 25.51
C PHE A 267 -0.85 6.57 26.24
N LYS A 268 -1.64 7.56 26.65
CA LYS A 268 -1.20 8.66 27.51
C LYS A 268 -2.12 8.72 28.72
N GLY A 269 -1.58 8.93 29.92
CA GLY A 269 -2.45 9.02 31.09
C GLY A 269 -1.80 9.54 32.34
N SER A 270 -2.65 10.00 33.24
CA SER A 270 -2.42 10.36 34.63
C SER A 270 -3.46 9.66 35.53
N VAL A 271 -3.45 9.96 36.81
CA VAL A 271 -4.53 9.50 37.71
C VAL A 271 -5.87 10.13 37.32
N GLU A 272 -5.86 11.38 36.84
CA GLU A 272 -7.06 12.16 36.54
C GLU A 272 -7.71 11.77 35.23
N GLU A 273 -6.92 11.51 34.18
CA GLU A 273 -7.41 11.17 32.84
C GLU A 273 -6.42 10.26 32.09
N ALA A 274 -6.94 9.49 31.13
CA ALA A 274 -6.14 8.73 30.19
C ALA A 274 -6.81 8.67 28.82
N ASP A 275 -5.97 8.83 27.78
CA ASP A 275 -6.36 8.73 26.36
C ASP A 275 -5.58 7.62 25.69
N PHE A 276 -6.26 6.77 24.93
CA PHE A 276 -5.60 5.72 24.16
C PHE A 276 -6.37 5.40 22.89
N GLY A 277 -5.62 4.90 21.89
CA GLY A 277 -6.15 4.62 20.58
C GLY A 277 -5.91 3.19 20.14
N TYR A 278 -6.90 2.61 19.46
CA TYR A 278 -6.79 1.33 18.77
C TYR A 278 -7.00 1.50 17.28
N ILE A 279 -6.35 0.64 16.52
CA ILE A 279 -6.79 0.26 15.19
C ILE A 279 -7.43 -1.12 15.25
N ILE A 280 -8.55 -1.28 14.52
CA ILE A 280 -9.35 -2.50 14.44
C ILE A 280 -9.30 -2.99 13.00
N ARG A 281 -8.97 -4.27 12.80
CA ARG A 281 -8.82 -4.88 11.48
C ARG A 281 -9.49 -6.24 11.44
N ASP A 282 -10.21 -6.54 10.35
CA ASP A 282 -10.68 -7.88 10.00
C ASP A 282 -10.99 -7.95 8.50
N HIS A 283 -10.68 -9.07 7.83
CA HIS A 283 -11.05 -9.28 6.43
C HIS A 283 -12.56 -9.55 6.27
N ASP A 284 -13.15 -10.26 7.23
CA ASP A 284 -14.58 -10.56 7.24
C ASP A 284 -15.38 -9.35 7.77
N ARG A 285 -16.33 -8.85 6.97
CA ARG A 285 -17.16 -7.70 7.33
C ARG A 285 -17.95 -7.92 8.62
N LYS A 286 -18.51 -9.11 8.82
CA LYS A 286 -19.30 -9.42 10.01
C LYS A 286 -18.41 -9.44 11.26
N LYS A 287 -17.26 -10.11 11.19
CA LYS A 287 -16.30 -10.13 12.31
C LYS A 287 -15.76 -8.74 12.63
N PHE A 288 -15.57 -7.91 11.61
CA PHE A 288 -15.18 -6.51 11.79
C PHE A 288 -16.23 -5.72 12.57
N GLU A 289 -17.51 -5.85 12.22
CA GLU A 289 -18.60 -5.21 12.97
C GLU A 289 -18.70 -5.78 14.41
N GLU A 290 -18.55 -7.09 14.58
CA GLU A 290 -18.51 -7.74 15.90
C GLU A 290 -17.36 -7.21 16.77
N LYS A 291 -16.19 -6.92 16.17
CA LYS A 291 -15.06 -6.29 16.89
C LYS A 291 -15.39 -4.85 17.34
N LYS A 292 -16.02 -4.05 16.49
CA LYS A 292 -16.45 -2.69 16.87
C LYS A 292 -17.50 -2.74 17.99
N GLU A 293 -18.40 -3.70 17.94
CA GLU A 293 -19.38 -3.90 19.02
C GLU A 293 -18.70 -4.34 20.33
N LEU A 294 -17.73 -5.26 20.27
CA LEU A 294 -17.01 -5.72 21.45
C LEU A 294 -16.28 -4.57 22.17
N ILE A 295 -15.56 -3.71 21.45
CA ILE A 295 -14.87 -2.57 22.08
C ILE A 295 -15.87 -1.57 22.68
N ALA A 296 -17.05 -1.41 22.08
CA ALA A 296 -18.13 -0.60 22.65
C ALA A 296 -18.71 -1.24 23.94
N GLN A 297 -18.84 -2.55 23.98
CA GLN A 297 -19.25 -3.27 25.19
C GLN A 297 -18.22 -3.14 26.31
N CYS A 298 -16.90 -3.11 25.99
CA CYS A 298 -15.85 -2.84 26.97
C CYS A 298 -16.02 -1.45 27.60
N ALA A 299 -16.27 -0.42 26.80
CA ALA A 299 -16.54 0.93 27.30
C ALA A 299 -17.78 1.00 28.18
N HIS A 300 -18.84 0.28 27.76
CA HIS A 300 -20.06 0.18 28.57
C HIS A 300 -19.81 -0.52 29.92
N PHE A 301 -19.05 -1.62 29.92
CA PHE A 301 -18.67 -2.32 31.16
C PHE A 301 -17.90 -1.42 32.13
N ILE A 302 -16.94 -0.64 31.63
CA ILE A 302 -16.19 0.34 32.44
C ILE A 302 -17.16 1.37 33.05
N ASN A 303 -18.11 1.88 32.27
CA ASN A 303 -19.12 2.82 32.77
C ASN A 303 -20.04 2.20 33.82
N MET A 304 -20.47 0.95 33.65
CA MET A 304 -21.25 0.24 34.69
C MET A 304 -20.47 0.09 36.00
N LYS A 305 -19.16 -0.24 35.90
CA LYS A 305 -18.33 -0.50 37.07
C LYS A 305 -17.91 0.75 37.83
N TYR A 306 -17.51 1.80 37.10
CA TYR A 306 -16.91 3.01 37.66
C TYR A 306 -17.83 4.24 37.64
N GLY A 307 -19.00 4.12 37.03
CA GLY A 307 -20.00 5.19 36.87
C GLY A 307 -20.04 5.76 35.47
N GLU A 308 -21.22 6.21 35.09
CA GLU A 308 -21.49 6.77 33.76
C GLU A 308 -20.54 7.94 33.43
N GLY A 309 -20.07 7.99 32.19
CA GLY A 309 -19.13 9.00 31.71
C GLY A 309 -17.65 8.75 32.09
N THR A 310 -17.34 7.62 32.75
CA THR A 310 -15.96 7.23 33.04
C THR A 310 -15.19 6.88 31.77
N ALA A 311 -15.82 6.15 30.83
CA ALA A 311 -15.24 5.83 29.52
C ALA A 311 -16.07 6.45 28.42
N THR A 312 -15.42 7.18 27.51
CA THR A 312 -16.00 7.62 26.25
C THR A 312 -15.25 6.97 25.09
N LEU A 313 -15.98 6.65 24.02
CA LEU A 313 -15.46 5.93 22.86
C LEU A 313 -15.92 6.63 21.59
N ASP A 314 -14.97 6.88 20.66
CA ASP A 314 -15.20 7.35 19.30
C ASP A 314 -14.63 6.34 18.32
N ILE A 315 -15.49 5.73 17.48
CA ILE A 315 -15.09 4.76 16.45
C ILE A 315 -15.31 5.39 15.08
N LYS A 316 -14.30 5.30 14.20
CA LYS A 316 -14.38 5.79 12.82
C LYS A 316 -13.90 4.71 11.87
N ASP A 317 -14.77 4.34 10.92
CA ASP A 317 -14.38 3.48 9.81
C ASP A 317 -13.42 4.25 8.89
N GLN A 318 -12.40 3.54 8.38
CA GLN A 318 -11.35 4.11 7.54
C GLN A 318 -11.49 3.62 6.10
N TYR A 319 -11.55 2.31 5.89
CA TYR A 319 -11.75 1.65 4.59
C TYR A 319 -12.35 0.26 4.78
N TYR A 320 -12.74 -0.35 3.66
CA TYR A 320 -13.37 -1.66 3.65
C TYR A 320 -12.65 -2.62 2.70
N ASN A 321 -12.94 -3.94 2.84
CA ASN A 321 -12.39 -4.97 1.99
C ASN A 321 -12.91 -4.82 0.56
N MET A 322 -12.01 -4.62 -0.41
CA MET A 322 -12.35 -4.46 -1.83
C MET A 322 -12.96 -5.70 -2.47
N ARG A 323 -12.87 -6.87 -1.85
CA ARG A 323 -13.47 -8.10 -2.34
C ARG A 323 -14.93 -7.91 -2.72
N GLU A 324 -15.70 -7.20 -1.89
CA GLU A 324 -17.13 -6.93 -2.14
C GLU A 324 -17.37 -6.23 -3.48
N GLN A 325 -16.39 -5.45 -3.95
CA GLN A 325 -16.45 -4.67 -5.19
C GLN A 325 -15.82 -5.41 -6.38
N VAL A 326 -14.80 -6.25 -6.14
CA VAL A 326 -14.06 -6.98 -7.18
C VAL A 326 -14.74 -8.31 -7.54
N GLU A 327 -15.29 -9.03 -6.54
CA GLU A 327 -15.89 -10.37 -6.72
C GLU A 327 -17.00 -10.43 -7.79
N PRO A 328 -17.88 -9.42 -7.97
CA PRO A 328 -18.83 -9.39 -9.08
C PRO A 328 -18.18 -9.38 -10.47
N TYR A 329 -16.92 -9.00 -10.56
CA TYR A 329 -16.11 -8.91 -11.78
C TYR A 329 -14.89 -9.83 -11.71
N TYR A 330 -15.01 -11.00 -11.09
CA TYR A 330 -13.87 -11.89 -10.78
C TYR A 330 -13.02 -12.28 -12.00
N PHE A 331 -13.59 -12.18 -13.22
CA PHE A 331 -12.86 -12.41 -14.47
C PHE A 331 -11.61 -11.51 -14.62
N ILE A 332 -11.56 -10.33 -13.96
CA ILE A 332 -10.36 -9.47 -13.97
C ILE A 332 -9.22 -10.11 -13.17
N VAL A 333 -9.54 -10.82 -12.09
CA VAL A 333 -8.59 -11.61 -11.31
C VAL A 333 -8.11 -12.80 -12.14
N GLU A 334 -9.03 -13.53 -12.81
CA GLU A 334 -8.68 -14.66 -13.68
C GLU A 334 -7.77 -14.23 -14.85
N LYS A 335 -8.00 -13.04 -15.43
CA LYS A 335 -7.12 -12.49 -16.46
C LYS A 335 -5.71 -12.17 -15.93
N ALA A 336 -5.59 -11.61 -14.73
CA ALA A 336 -4.29 -11.37 -14.10
C ALA A 336 -3.56 -12.68 -13.80
N VAL A 337 -4.26 -13.70 -13.26
CA VAL A 337 -3.72 -15.06 -13.09
C VAL A 337 -3.16 -15.60 -14.39
N LYS A 338 -3.97 -15.56 -15.46
CA LYS A 338 -3.53 -16.04 -16.78
C LYS A 338 -2.36 -15.26 -17.35
N ALA A 339 -2.32 -13.95 -17.15
CA ALA A 339 -1.22 -13.09 -17.58
C ALA A 339 0.12 -13.45 -16.87
N MET A 340 0.05 -13.73 -15.58
CA MET A 340 1.21 -14.20 -14.80
C MET A 340 1.68 -15.58 -15.31
N GLU A 341 0.76 -16.53 -15.54
CA GLU A 341 1.09 -17.85 -16.09
C GLU A 341 1.73 -17.74 -17.48
N MET A 342 1.28 -16.81 -18.33
CA MET A 342 1.90 -16.54 -19.65
C MET A 342 3.32 -16.01 -19.51
N ALA A 343 3.63 -15.26 -18.46
CA ALA A 343 4.99 -14.80 -18.13
C ALA A 343 5.84 -15.88 -17.44
N GLY A 344 5.30 -17.09 -17.23
CA GLY A 344 5.99 -18.18 -16.54
C GLY A 344 5.99 -18.03 -14.99
N ILE A 345 5.13 -17.18 -14.46
CA ILE A 345 5.01 -16.89 -13.02
C ILE A 345 3.90 -17.74 -12.43
N LYS A 346 4.13 -18.31 -11.25
CA LYS A 346 3.09 -18.98 -10.46
C LYS A 346 2.32 -17.95 -9.65
N PRO A 347 1.02 -17.73 -9.92
CA PRO A 347 0.22 -16.76 -9.15
C PRO A 347 0.07 -17.17 -7.68
N LYS A 348 0.13 -16.18 -6.79
CA LYS A 348 -0.09 -16.28 -5.35
C LYS A 348 -1.24 -15.34 -4.98
N ILE A 349 -2.46 -15.86 -4.93
CA ILE A 349 -3.61 -15.06 -4.50
C ILE A 349 -3.60 -15.01 -2.97
N GLN A 350 -3.48 -13.82 -2.41
CA GLN A 350 -3.44 -13.61 -0.96
C GLN A 350 -4.12 -12.29 -0.56
N PRO A 351 -4.55 -12.14 0.68
CA PRO A 351 -5.13 -10.89 1.17
C PRO A 351 -4.04 -9.90 1.60
N ILE A 352 -4.26 -8.62 1.36
CA ILE A 352 -3.46 -7.52 1.93
C ILE A 352 -3.82 -7.35 3.41
N ARG A 353 -2.82 -7.23 4.27
CA ARG A 353 -3.02 -6.91 5.69
C ARG A 353 -2.94 -5.40 5.99
N GLY A 354 -3.39 -4.58 5.04
CA GLY A 354 -3.41 -3.13 5.07
C GLY A 354 -4.54 -2.56 4.22
N GLY A 355 -4.39 -1.34 3.79
CA GLY A 355 -5.19 -0.66 2.76
C GLY A 355 -4.36 -0.47 1.49
N THR A 356 -4.97 -0.04 0.40
CA THR A 356 -4.31 0.25 -0.87
C THR A 356 -5.19 1.19 -1.69
N ASP A 357 -4.61 1.93 -2.62
CA ASP A 357 -5.33 2.74 -3.60
C ASP A 357 -6.34 1.90 -4.39
N GLY A 358 -6.00 0.66 -4.73
CA GLY A 358 -6.90 -0.28 -5.43
C GLY A 358 -8.19 -0.56 -4.66
N ALA A 359 -8.10 -0.69 -3.31
CA ALA A 359 -9.27 -0.85 -2.46
C ALA A 359 -10.17 0.39 -2.52
N ASN A 360 -9.59 1.57 -2.35
CA ASN A 360 -10.32 2.84 -2.38
C ASN A 360 -10.95 3.11 -3.76
N LEU A 361 -10.24 2.83 -4.85
CA LEU A 361 -10.76 2.93 -6.22
C LEU A 361 -11.93 1.98 -6.46
N SER A 362 -11.85 0.75 -5.94
CA SER A 362 -12.93 -0.25 -6.06
C SER A 362 -14.23 0.29 -5.44
N PHE A 363 -14.17 0.94 -4.28
CA PHE A 363 -15.32 1.59 -3.66
C PHE A 363 -15.78 2.88 -4.36
N LYS A 364 -14.93 3.48 -5.21
CA LYS A 364 -15.32 4.58 -6.10
C LYS A 364 -15.95 4.11 -7.42
N GLY A 365 -16.13 2.79 -7.59
CA GLY A 365 -16.77 2.18 -8.76
C GLY A 365 -15.79 1.78 -9.88
N LEU A 366 -14.50 1.66 -9.57
CA LEU A 366 -13.46 1.14 -10.47
C LEU A 366 -12.87 -0.14 -9.83
N PRO A 367 -13.38 -1.34 -10.11
CA PRO A 367 -12.80 -2.58 -9.60
C PRO A 367 -11.33 -2.68 -9.95
N CYS A 368 -10.46 -2.75 -8.91
CA CYS A 368 -9.02 -2.56 -9.06
C CYS A 368 -8.23 -3.49 -8.11
N PRO A 369 -7.99 -4.77 -8.50
CA PRO A 369 -7.09 -5.64 -7.76
C PRO A 369 -5.65 -5.16 -7.87
N ASN A 370 -4.81 -5.60 -6.91
CA ASN A 370 -3.40 -5.25 -6.81
C ASN A 370 -2.52 -6.37 -7.37
N ILE A 371 -1.49 -6.02 -8.12
CA ILE A 371 -0.50 -6.92 -8.74
C ILE A 371 0.88 -6.57 -8.18
N PHE A 372 1.73 -7.57 -8.01
CA PHE A 372 3.10 -7.42 -7.54
C PHE A 372 3.90 -6.39 -8.36
N ALA A 373 4.71 -5.60 -7.68
CA ALA A 373 5.75 -4.73 -8.23
C ALA A 373 7.17 -5.32 -8.05
N GLY A 374 7.28 -6.48 -7.40
CA GLY A 374 8.49 -7.27 -7.29
C GLY A 374 9.53 -6.78 -6.30
N GLY A 375 9.26 -5.70 -5.55
CA GLY A 375 10.10 -5.24 -4.45
C GLY A 375 9.80 -5.98 -3.14
N MET A 376 10.67 -5.82 -2.15
CA MET A 376 10.56 -6.46 -0.84
C MET A 376 11.16 -5.58 0.26
N ASN A 377 10.74 -5.83 1.51
CA ASN A 377 11.19 -5.11 2.71
C ASN A 377 10.94 -3.60 2.65
N PHE A 378 9.79 -3.22 2.12
CA PHE A 378 9.35 -1.85 1.93
C PHE A 378 9.45 -0.99 3.21
N HIS A 379 9.36 0.34 3.05
CA HIS A 379 9.36 1.34 4.12
C HIS A 379 10.65 1.38 4.97
N GLY A 380 11.74 0.74 4.51
CA GLY A 380 12.95 0.63 5.32
C GLY A 380 14.26 0.59 4.54
N LYS A 381 15.35 0.61 5.31
CA LYS A 381 16.72 0.59 4.76
C LYS A 381 17.15 -0.77 4.22
N MET A 382 16.35 -1.81 4.46
CA MET A 382 16.58 -3.18 3.98
C MET A 382 15.76 -3.47 2.72
N GLU A 383 15.14 -2.47 2.15
CA GLU A 383 14.35 -2.57 0.92
C GLU A 383 15.24 -2.97 -0.25
N PHE A 384 14.75 -3.91 -1.05
CA PHE A 384 15.44 -4.37 -2.26
C PHE A 384 14.43 -4.78 -3.32
N ALA A 385 14.91 -4.82 -4.57
CA ALA A 385 14.12 -5.28 -5.71
C ALA A 385 14.98 -6.09 -6.67
N PRO A 386 14.64 -7.35 -6.97
CA PRO A 386 15.22 -8.08 -8.07
C PRO A 386 14.79 -7.46 -9.41
N LEU A 387 15.76 -7.15 -10.28
CA LEU A 387 15.48 -6.57 -11.60
C LEU A 387 14.55 -7.46 -12.43
N GLU A 388 14.78 -8.76 -12.38
CA GLU A 388 14.03 -9.77 -13.11
C GLU A 388 12.54 -9.77 -12.70
N ASN A 389 12.22 -9.43 -11.44
CA ASN A 389 10.84 -9.27 -10.98
C ASN A 389 10.16 -8.06 -11.61
N ILE A 390 10.86 -6.91 -11.66
CA ILE A 390 10.37 -5.67 -12.30
C ILE A 390 10.14 -5.90 -13.80
N GLU A 391 11.09 -6.58 -14.48
CA GLU A 391 10.94 -6.94 -15.90
C GLU A 391 9.73 -7.87 -16.12
N LYS A 392 9.52 -8.84 -15.23
CA LYS A 392 8.38 -9.75 -15.28
C LYS A 392 7.04 -9.06 -15.01
N ALA A 393 7.00 -8.08 -14.12
CA ALA A 393 5.78 -7.30 -13.86
C ALA A 393 5.37 -6.47 -15.10
N SER A 394 6.33 -5.84 -15.80
CA SER A 394 6.07 -5.19 -17.09
C SER A 394 5.54 -6.17 -18.14
N GLU A 395 6.09 -7.40 -18.23
CA GLU A 395 5.57 -8.46 -19.10
C GLU A 395 4.12 -8.85 -18.73
N VAL A 396 3.79 -8.90 -17.44
CA VAL A 396 2.41 -9.17 -16.96
C VAL A 396 1.46 -8.07 -17.40
N VAL A 397 1.83 -6.80 -17.30
CA VAL A 397 1.03 -5.67 -17.83
C VAL A 397 0.68 -5.88 -19.31
N LEU A 398 1.70 -6.18 -20.13
CA LEU A 398 1.49 -6.45 -21.58
C LEU A 398 0.59 -7.66 -21.81
N ASN A 399 0.74 -8.73 -21.05
CA ASN A 399 -0.09 -9.94 -21.16
C ASN A 399 -1.55 -9.66 -20.77
N ILE A 400 -1.80 -8.85 -19.74
CA ILE A 400 -3.15 -8.41 -19.36
C ILE A 400 -3.78 -7.65 -20.52
N ILE A 401 -3.10 -6.65 -21.06
CA ILE A 401 -3.59 -5.84 -22.19
C ILE A 401 -3.95 -6.74 -23.38
N LYS A 402 -3.09 -7.70 -23.73
CA LYS A 402 -3.33 -8.67 -24.78
C LYS A 402 -4.59 -9.51 -24.54
N LEU A 403 -4.77 -10.01 -23.31
CA LEU A 403 -5.94 -10.81 -22.92
C LEU A 403 -7.26 -10.03 -22.99
N TYR A 404 -7.23 -8.71 -22.84
CA TYR A 404 -8.43 -7.88 -23.01
C TYR A 404 -8.72 -7.56 -24.47
N ALA A 405 -7.75 -7.66 -25.37
CA ALA A 405 -7.94 -7.47 -26.81
C ALA A 405 -8.52 -8.73 -27.51
N GLU A 406 -8.39 -9.92 -26.89
CA GLU A 406 -8.97 -11.19 -27.37
C GLU A 406 -10.51 -11.23 -27.18
#